data_2e0a49228903637f4b65260a43f18186
#
_entry.id   2e0a49228903637f4b65260a43f18186
#
_cell.length_a   1.000
_cell.length_b   1.000
_cell.length_c   1.000
_cell.angle_alpha   90.00
_cell.angle_beta   90.00
_cell.angle_gamma   90.00
#
_symmetry.space_group_name_H-M   'P 1'
#
loop_
_entity.id
_entity.type
_entity.pdbx_description
1 polymer ?
#
loop_
_entity_poly.entity_id
_entity_poly.type
_entity_poly.pdbx_seq_one_letter_code
_entity_poly.pdbx_strand_id
1 'polypeptide(L)'
;SMPEIHPVALPALQETLPDSLSFELLARRPDLQALRGYVTASMSQVDAAKAAFYPHFDIKAFWGYNALSVGDLFKSSFQQINLLPGLYLPIFDGGRLNANLKSVRTASNILIKQYNQAVLDAVRDVAISSSQLNDLNQQVALQELKVTAAMATTRSASAHHQRGLLSRYAAEEARRPAIAQQLLLLDIQAQRLSTDITLIKALGGDYRGPAVGSAKP
;
A
#
# COMPACT_ATOMS: atom_id res chain seq x y z
N SER A 1 24.25 -22.84 -23.81
CA SER A 1 23.63 -23.77 -22.87
C SER A 1 22.49 -23.05 -22.19
N MET A 2 21.26 -23.57 -22.27
CA MET A 2 20.13 -23.09 -21.50
C MET A 2 20.43 -23.28 -20.01
N PRO A 3 20.12 -22.31 -19.16
CA PRO A 3 20.23 -22.48 -17.71
C PRO A 3 19.28 -23.61 -17.26
N GLU A 4 19.79 -24.52 -16.46
CA GLU A 4 19.02 -25.61 -15.88
C GLU A 4 18.03 -25.03 -14.86
N ILE A 5 16.73 -25.15 -15.16
CA ILE A 5 15.69 -24.64 -14.28
C ILE A 5 15.43 -25.68 -13.20
N HIS A 6 15.88 -25.40 -11.97
CA HIS A 6 15.56 -26.24 -10.83
C HIS A 6 14.18 -25.82 -10.28
N PRO A 7 13.22 -26.78 -10.19
CA PRO A 7 11.92 -26.48 -9.58
C PRO A 7 12.09 -26.14 -8.09
N VAL A 8 11.68 -24.93 -7.69
CA VAL A 8 11.65 -24.51 -6.30
C VAL A 8 10.23 -24.66 -5.78
N ALA A 9 10.07 -25.30 -4.61
CA ALA A 9 8.77 -25.41 -3.97
C ALA A 9 8.24 -24.02 -3.62
N LEU A 10 6.93 -23.82 -3.82
CA LEU A 10 6.27 -22.58 -3.39
C LEU A 10 6.42 -22.41 -1.88
N PRO A 11 6.68 -21.20 -1.38
CA PRO A 11 6.79 -20.93 0.05
C PRO A 11 5.49 -21.31 0.77
N ALA A 12 5.62 -21.88 1.97
CA ALA A 12 4.47 -22.19 2.82
C ALA A 12 3.81 -20.87 3.26
N LEU A 13 2.51 -20.74 3.05
CA LEU A 13 1.72 -19.61 3.50
C LEU A 13 1.52 -19.67 5.02
N GLN A 14 1.57 -18.50 5.68
CA GLN A 14 1.17 -18.40 7.09
C GLN A 14 -0.36 -18.42 7.16
N GLU A 15 -0.94 -19.47 7.74
CA GLU A 15 -2.38 -19.78 7.69
C GLU A 15 -3.27 -18.91 8.59
N THR A 16 -2.74 -17.90 9.28
CA THR A 16 -3.52 -17.17 10.29
C THR A 16 -3.91 -15.78 9.82
N LEU A 17 -5.12 -15.68 9.27
CA LEU A 17 -5.84 -14.39 9.23
C LEU A 17 -6.17 -13.98 10.67
N PRO A 18 -6.03 -12.68 11.03
CA PRO A 18 -6.51 -12.20 12.32
C PRO A 18 -8.04 -12.32 12.35
N ASP A 19 -8.56 -12.93 13.42
CA ASP A 19 -10.01 -13.09 13.67
C ASP A 19 -10.75 -11.76 13.76
N SER A 20 -10.03 -10.66 13.97
CA SER A 20 -10.54 -9.29 13.93
C SER A 20 -9.57 -8.40 13.16
N LEU A 21 -10.07 -7.72 12.11
CA LEU A 21 -9.35 -6.65 11.43
C LEU A 21 -9.19 -5.48 12.39
N SER A 22 -8.03 -5.41 13.05
CA SER A 22 -7.71 -4.27 13.91
C SER A 22 -7.55 -3.02 13.04
N PHE A 23 -8.28 -1.97 13.38
CA PHE A 23 -8.16 -0.65 12.75
C PHE A 23 -6.72 -0.10 12.82
N GLU A 24 -5.92 -0.58 13.77
CA GLU A 24 -4.51 -0.25 13.92
C GLU A 24 -3.64 -0.71 12.74
N LEU A 25 -3.99 -1.83 12.09
CA LEU A 25 -3.27 -2.33 10.91
C LEU A 25 -3.48 -1.39 9.72
N LEU A 26 -4.71 -0.93 9.50
CA LEU A 26 -5.01 0.04 8.44
C LEU A 26 -4.30 1.39 8.68
N ALA A 27 -4.17 1.82 9.95
CA ALA A 27 -3.47 3.05 10.29
C ALA A 27 -1.97 3.03 9.96
N ARG A 28 -1.37 1.84 9.77
CA ARG A 28 0.04 1.68 9.36
C ARG A 28 0.26 1.84 7.86
N ARG A 29 -0.79 1.82 7.05
CA ARG A 29 -0.67 1.98 5.58
C ARG A 29 -0.01 3.32 5.23
N PRO A 30 1.08 3.33 4.45
CA PRO A 30 1.81 4.57 4.12
C PRO A 30 0.97 5.58 3.34
N ASP A 31 0.05 5.09 2.47
CA ASP A 31 -0.87 5.93 1.70
C ASP A 31 -1.86 6.67 2.59
N LEU A 32 -2.42 6.00 3.61
CA LEU A 32 -3.32 6.62 4.59
C LEU A 32 -2.57 7.61 5.50
N GLN A 33 -1.32 7.29 5.88
CA GLN A 33 -0.48 8.22 6.65
C GLN A 33 -0.15 9.48 5.84
N ALA A 34 0.16 9.34 4.56
CA ALA A 34 0.40 10.48 3.68
C ALA A 34 -0.84 11.36 3.55
N LEU A 35 -2.02 10.78 3.29
CA LEU A 35 -3.29 11.52 3.21
C LEU A 35 -3.63 12.22 4.53
N ARG A 36 -3.40 11.58 5.68
CA ARG A 36 -3.54 12.20 7.00
C ARG A 36 -2.62 13.41 7.15
N GLY A 37 -1.37 13.31 6.67
CA GLY A 37 -0.42 14.43 6.62
C GLY A 37 -0.95 15.59 5.79
N TYR A 38 -1.52 15.32 4.61
CA TYR A 38 -2.14 16.35 3.77
C TYR A 38 -3.34 17.03 4.44
N VAL A 39 -4.19 16.26 5.14
CA VAL A 39 -5.30 16.84 5.92
C VAL A 39 -4.77 17.77 7.01
N THR A 40 -3.76 17.33 7.78
CA THR A 40 -3.14 18.17 8.82
C THR A 40 -2.54 19.46 8.25
N ALA A 41 -1.82 19.35 7.13
CA ALA A 41 -1.25 20.52 6.45
C ALA A 41 -2.34 21.49 5.95
N SER A 42 -3.47 20.96 5.44
CA SER A 42 -4.58 21.79 4.99
C SER A 42 -5.28 22.53 6.14
N MET A 43 -5.37 21.90 7.31
CA MET A 43 -5.88 22.57 8.52
C MET A 43 -4.98 23.74 8.94
N SER A 44 -3.67 23.55 8.89
CA SER A 44 -2.71 24.64 9.14
C SER A 44 -2.84 25.79 8.13
N GLN A 45 -3.14 25.49 6.87
CA GLN A 45 -3.44 26.52 5.86
C GLN A 45 -4.72 27.28 6.17
N VAL A 46 -5.77 26.62 6.69
CA VAL A 46 -6.98 27.28 7.15
C VAL A 46 -6.67 28.23 8.31
N ASP A 47 -5.84 27.80 9.25
CA ASP A 47 -5.45 28.64 10.39
C ASP A 47 -4.58 29.84 9.95
N ALA A 48 -3.68 29.65 8.99
CA ALA A 48 -2.94 30.74 8.35
C ALA A 48 -3.88 31.73 7.65
N ALA A 49 -4.92 31.25 6.93
CA ALA A 49 -5.92 32.09 6.30
C ALA A 49 -6.76 32.89 7.32
N LYS A 50 -7.05 32.30 8.50
CA LYS A 50 -7.68 33.01 9.63
C LYS A 50 -6.72 34.07 10.23
N ALA A 51 -5.44 33.73 10.39
CA ALA A 51 -4.44 34.63 10.92
C ALA A 51 -4.26 35.89 10.05
N ALA A 52 -4.52 35.80 8.74
CA ALA A 52 -4.46 36.94 7.82
C ALA A 52 -5.47 38.07 8.12
N PHE A 53 -6.49 37.81 8.95
CA PHE A 53 -7.44 38.83 9.42
C PHE A 53 -6.89 39.71 10.56
N TYR A 54 -5.83 39.26 11.21
CA TYR A 54 -5.23 39.97 12.35
C TYR A 54 -4.08 40.87 11.90
N PRO A 55 -3.77 41.94 12.68
CA PRO A 55 -2.59 42.75 12.43
C PRO A 55 -1.33 41.86 12.48
N HIS A 56 -0.41 42.12 11.57
CA HIS A 56 0.92 41.51 11.64
C HIS A 56 2.02 42.57 11.58
N PHE A 57 3.09 42.26 12.29
CA PHE A 57 4.30 43.09 12.28
C PHE A 57 5.34 42.44 11.39
N ASP A 58 5.97 43.18 10.54
CA ASP A 58 7.13 42.78 9.78
C ASP A 58 8.31 43.68 10.08
N ILE A 59 9.50 43.11 10.13
CA ILE A 59 10.75 43.84 10.31
C ILE A 59 11.63 43.47 9.12
N LYS A 60 11.91 44.47 8.27
CA LYS A 60 12.84 44.33 7.16
C LYS A 60 14.19 44.89 7.59
N ALA A 61 15.22 44.04 7.63
CA ALA A 61 16.58 44.43 7.88
C ALA A 61 17.41 44.28 6.60
N PHE A 62 18.10 45.32 6.24
CA PHE A 62 19.06 45.27 5.14
C PHE A 62 20.41 45.74 5.65
N TRP A 63 21.45 44.96 5.37
CA TRP A 63 22.83 45.28 5.59
C TRP A 63 23.60 45.07 4.30
N GLY A 64 24.35 46.06 3.86
CA GLY A 64 25.10 46.01 2.62
C GLY A 64 25.97 47.21 2.39
N TYR A 65 26.66 47.24 1.27
CA TYR A 65 27.46 48.36 0.80
C TYR A 65 26.84 48.88 -0.50
N ASN A 66 26.77 50.19 -0.63
CA ASN A 66 26.27 50.84 -1.82
C ASN A 66 27.30 51.90 -2.29
N ALA A 67 28.10 51.55 -3.31
CA ALA A 67 29.14 52.40 -3.87
C ALA A 67 29.00 52.51 -5.40
N LEU A 68 29.35 53.67 -5.94
CA LEU A 68 29.33 53.94 -7.39
C LEU A 68 30.58 53.39 -8.11
N SER A 69 31.63 53.04 -7.38
CA SER A 69 32.86 52.44 -7.92
C SER A 69 33.25 51.22 -7.13
N VAL A 70 33.84 50.22 -7.82
CA VAL A 70 34.25 48.94 -7.22
C VAL A 70 35.33 49.13 -6.13
N GLY A 71 36.21 50.19 -6.26
CA GLY A 71 37.24 50.50 -5.28
C GLY A 71 36.71 51.06 -3.95
N ASP A 72 35.47 51.51 -3.91
CA ASP A 72 34.82 52.06 -2.72
C ASP A 72 33.88 51.09 -2.02
N LEU A 73 33.66 49.91 -2.62
CA LEU A 73 32.65 48.92 -2.18
C LEU A 73 32.90 48.42 -0.77
N PHE A 74 34.16 48.39 -0.28
CA PHE A 74 34.49 47.89 1.05
C PHE A 74 34.86 49.00 2.03
N LYS A 75 34.67 50.26 1.68
CA LYS A 75 34.89 51.35 2.62
C LYS A 75 33.71 51.49 3.57
N SER A 76 34.01 51.63 4.86
CA SER A 76 32.99 51.74 5.92
C SER A 76 32.02 52.91 5.69
N SER A 77 32.46 53.96 4.96
CA SER A 77 31.64 55.12 4.60
C SER A 77 30.47 54.82 3.66
N PHE A 78 30.50 53.64 2.98
CA PHE A 78 29.45 53.22 2.06
C PHE A 78 28.62 52.04 2.61
N GLN A 79 28.83 51.72 3.87
CA GLN A 79 28.02 50.72 4.57
C GLN A 79 26.63 51.30 4.85
N GLN A 80 25.61 50.50 4.49
CA GLN A 80 24.21 50.84 4.77
C GLN A 80 23.61 49.79 5.70
N ILE A 81 23.00 50.25 6.79
CA ILE A 81 22.21 49.47 7.71
C ILE A 81 20.83 50.08 7.75
N ASN A 82 19.82 49.37 7.25
CA ASN A 82 18.44 49.81 7.30
C ASN A 82 17.61 48.81 8.11
N LEU A 83 16.87 49.31 9.08
CA LEU A 83 15.88 48.57 9.85
C LEU A 83 14.53 49.27 9.70
N LEU A 84 13.60 48.54 9.06
CA LEU A 84 12.28 49.09 8.71
C LEU A 84 11.22 48.23 9.40
N PRO A 85 10.72 48.64 10.57
CA PRO A 85 9.54 48.01 11.16
C PRO A 85 8.30 48.42 10.38
N GLY A 86 7.44 47.42 10.08
CA GLY A 86 6.16 47.61 9.42
C GLY A 86 5.02 47.02 10.26
N LEU A 87 3.88 47.68 10.25
CA LEU A 87 2.61 47.19 10.78
C LEU A 87 1.61 47.14 9.64
N TYR A 88 1.06 45.97 9.37
CA TYR A 88 -0.01 45.82 8.38
C TYR A 88 -1.31 45.40 9.08
N LEU A 89 -2.37 46.17 8.89
CA LEU A 89 -3.71 45.89 9.40
C LEU A 89 -4.72 46.03 8.25
N PRO A 90 -5.36 44.92 7.80
CA PRO A 90 -6.39 44.97 6.76
C PRO A 90 -7.71 45.49 7.34
N ILE A 91 -8.04 46.77 7.14
CA ILE A 91 -9.28 47.39 7.59
C ILE A 91 -10.41 47.14 6.58
N PHE A 92 -10.08 47.22 5.29
CA PHE A 92 -11.01 47.00 4.19
C PHE A 92 -10.29 46.29 3.03
N ASP A 93 -10.82 45.14 2.61
CA ASP A 93 -10.22 44.32 1.57
C ASP A 93 -11.18 43.91 0.46
N GLY A 94 -12.40 44.45 0.44
CA GLY A 94 -13.43 44.11 -0.55
C GLY A 94 -13.90 42.66 -0.48
N GLY A 95 -13.72 41.97 0.66
CA GLY A 95 -14.10 40.59 0.85
C GLY A 95 -13.07 39.54 0.40
N ARG A 96 -11.87 39.98 -0.03
CA ARG A 96 -10.80 39.12 -0.50
C ARG A 96 -10.36 38.08 0.55
N LEU A 97 -10.21 38.48 1.81
CA LEU A 97 -9.82 37.56 2.91
C LEU A 97 -10.90 36.52 3.18
N ASN A 98 -12.17 36.95 3.17
CA ASN A 98 -13.30 36.00 3.33
C ASN A 98 -13.38 35.00 2.18
N ALA A 99 -13.20 35.44 0.94
CA ALA A 99 -13.18 34.58 -0.24
C ALA A 99 -12.01 33.57 -0.16
N ASN A 100 -10.82 34.04 0.23
CA ASN A 100 -9.65 33.19 0.41
C ASN A 100 -9.88 32.15 1.52
N LEU A 101 -10.38 32.54 2.70
CA LEU A 101 -10.68 31.63 3.79
C LEU A 101 -11.71 30.57 3.36
N LYS A 102 -12.76 30.97 2.63
CA LYS A 102 -13.76 30.03 2.11
C LYS A 102 -13.14 29.03 1.13
N SER A 103 -12.28 29.50 0.23
CA SER A 103 -11.56 28.66 -0.73
C SER A 103 -10.69 27.62 -0.03
N VAL A 104 -9.85 28.05 0.93
CA VAL A 104 -8.95 27.17 1.68
C VAL A 104 -9.74 26.14 2.54
N ARG A 105 -10.84 26.57 3.18
CA ARG A 105 -11.73 25.64 3.90
C ARG A 105 -12.35 24.59 2.98
N THR A 106 -12.78 25.00 1.78
CA THR A 106 -13.34 24.06 0.81
C THR A 106 -12.28 23.06 0.36
N ALA A 107 -11.06 23.49 0.08
CA ALA A 107 -9.92 22.61 -0.25
C ALA A 107 -9.63 21.62 0.88
N SER A 108 -9.61 22.08 2.15
CA SER A 108 -9.44 21.22 3.32
C SER A 108 -10.55 20.17 3.42
N ASN A 109 -11.82 20.55 3.23
CA ASN A 109 -12.95 19.64 3.24
C ASN A 109 -12.86 18.56 2.14
N ILE A 110 -12.32 18.89 0.97
CA ILE A 110 -12.08 17.93 -0.11
C ILE A 110 -11.04 16.90 0.34
N LEU A 111 -9.93 17.33 0.94
CA LEU A 111 -8.89 16.42 1.44
C LEU A 111 -9.40 15.49 2.55
N ILE A 112 -10.23 16.00 3.46
CA ILE A 112 -10.88 15.18 4.50
C ILE A 112 -11.76 14.09 3.86
N LYS A 113 -12.55 14.44 2.84
CA LYS A 113 -13.39 13.47 2.13
C LYS A 113 -12.57 12.44 1.37
N GLN A 114 -11.45 12.85 0.75
CA GLN A 114 -10.51 11.94 0.07
C GLN A 114 -9.87 10.97 1.06
N TYR A 115 -9.47 11.43 2.24
CA TYR A 115 -8.96 10.56 3.30
C TYR A 115 -10.01 9.53 3.74
N ASN A 116 -11.24 9.96 4.00
CA ASN A 116 -12.33 9.07 4.38
C ASN A 116 -12.63 8.02 3.30
N GLN A 117 -12.62 8.42 2.03
CA GLN A 117 -12.79 7.50 0.91
C GLN A 117 -11.65 6.48 0.87
N ALA A 118 -10.40 6.91 1.02
CA ALA A 118 -9.24 6.01 1.02
C ALA A 118 -9.29 4.99 2.17
N VAL A 119 -9.80 5.39 3.35
CA VAL A 119 -10.04 4.46 4.47
C VAL A 119 -11.08 3.40 4.10
N LEU A 120 -12.20 3.80 3.50
CA LEU A 120 -13.23 2.85 3.05
C LEU A 120 -12.72 1.90 1.97
N ASP A 121 -11.94 2.41 1.03
CA ASP A 121 -11.30 1.60 -0.01
C ASP A 121 -10.31 0.60 0.59
N ALA A 122 -9.52 1.01 1.58
CA ALA A 122 -8.60 0.13 2.29
C ALA A 122 -9.33 -1.02 3.00
N VAL A 123 -10.44 -0.73 3.69
CA VAL A 123 -11.28 -1.77 4.34
C VAL A 123 -11.85 -2.73 3.29
N ARG A 124 -12.35 -2.19 2.18
CA ARG A 124 -12.89 -3.00 1.08
C ARG A 124 -11.82 -3.93 0.49
N ASP A 125 -10.61 -3.41 0.23
CA ASP A 125 -9.50 -4.19 -0.35
C ASP A 125 -9.12 -5.38 0.54
N VAL A 126 -9.06 -5.16 1.86
CA VAL A 126 -8.80 -6.23 2.83
C VAL A 126 -9.93 -7.25 2.85
N ALA A 127 -11.19 -6.81 2.88
CA ALA A 127 -12.34 -7.71 2.89
C ALA A 127 -12.41 -8.59 1.62
N ILE A 128 -12.17 -8.00 0.45
CA ILE A 128 -12.14 -8.74 -0.82
C ILE A 128 -11.00 -9.75 -0.84
N SER A 129 -9.77 -9.32 -0.50
CA SER A 129 -8.61 -10.20 -0.52
C SER A 129 -8.74 -11.36 0.49
N SER A 130 -9.31 -11.09 1.67
CA SER A 130 -9.58 -12.11 2.69
C SER A 130 -10.60 -13.13 2.21
N SER A 131 -11.72 -12.70 1.61
CA SER A 131 -12.71 -13.60 1.05
C SER A 131 -12.14 -14.47 -0.08
N GLN A 132 -11.38 -13.85 -1.00
CA GLN A 132 -10.73 -14.58 -2.10
C GLN A 132 -9.71 -15.61 -1.59
N LEU A 133 -8.94 -15.27 -0.55
CA LEU A 133 -7.99 -16.21 0.04
C LEU A 133 -8.69 -17.42 0.65
N ASN A 134 -9.81 -17.20 1.35
CA ASN A 134 -10.62 -18.29 1.91
C ASN A 134 -11.20 -19.21 0.82
N ASP A 135 -11.72 -18.61 -0.26
CA ASP A 135 -12.23 -19.39 -1.41
C ASP A 135 -11.13 -20.22 -2.08
N LEU A 136 -9.94 -19.62 -2.27
CA LEU A 136 -8.80 -20.32 -2.85
C LEU A 136 -8.28 -21.45 -1.94
N ASN A 137 -8.30 -21.28 -0.62
CA ASN A 137 -7.97 -22.37 0.32
C ASN A 137 -8.92 -23.57 0.17
N GLN A 138 -10.22 -23.32 0.03
CA GLN A 138 -11.20 -24.38 -0.22
C GLN A 138 -10.98 -25.04 -1.59
N GLN A 139 -10.67 -24.26 -2.64
CA GLN A 139 -10.38 -24.77 -3.97
C GLN A 139 -9.11 -25.65 -3.98
N VAL A 140 -8.05 -25.27 -3.26
CA VAL A 140 -6.84 -26.10 -3.11
C VAL A 140 -7.21 -27.46 -2.50
N ALA A 141 -7.93 -27.47 -1.38
CA ALA A 141 -8.32 -28.71 -0.72
C ALA A 141 -9.14 -29.64 -1.63
N LEU A 142 -10.11 -29.09 -2.37
CA LEU A 142 -10.90 -29.86 -3.33
C LEU A 142 -10.06 -30.36 -4.51
N GLN A 143 -9.12 -29.57 -4.98
CA GLN A 143 -8.25 -29.93 -6.10
C GLN A 143 -7.24 -31.02 -5.71
N GLU A 144 -6.73 -31.01 -4.49
CA GLU A 144 -5.88 -32.09 -3.95
C GLU A 144 -6.58 -33.43 -3.92
N LEU A 145 -7.88 -33.48 -3.58
CA LEU A 145 -8.70 -34.68 -3.68
C LEU A 145 -8.82 -35.20 -5.12
N LYS A 146 -9.03 -34.28 -6.09
CA LYS A 146 -9.08 -34.67 -7.51
C LYS A 146 -7.74 -35.20 -8.02
N VAL A 147 -6.62 -34.58 -7.63
CA VAL A 147 -5.28 -35.10 -7.95
C VAL A 147 -5.08 -36.49 -7.39
N THR A 148 -5.45 -36.70 -6.12
CA THR A 148 -5.34 -37.99 -5.45
C THR A 148 -6.16 -39.07 -6.19
N ALA A 149 -7.39 -38.78 -6.57
CA ALA A 149 -8.25 -39.71 -7.33
C ALA A 149 -7.66 -40.01 -8.72
N ALA A 150 -7.18 -39.00 -9.45
CA ALA A 150 -6.57 -39.18 -10.77
C ALA A 150 -5.27 -40.01 -10.69
N MET A 151 -4.47 -39.81 -9.64
CA MET A 151 -3.28 -40.61 -9.38
C MET A 151 -3.61 -42.07 -9.03
N ALA A 152 -4.71 -42.31 -8.30
CA ALA A 152 -5.17 -43.68 -8.02
C ALA A 152 -5.57 -44.42 -9.32
N THR A 153 -6.28 -43.73 -10.24
CA THR A 153 -6.61 -44.28 -11.55
C THR A 153 -5.36 -44.60 -12.36
N THR A 154 -4.37 -43.69 -12.37
CA THR A 154 -3.08 -43.92 -13.06
C THR A 154 -2.34 -45.12 -12.48
N ARG A 155 -2.30 -45.27 -11.15
CA ARG A 155 -1.67 -46.43 -10.48
C ARG A 155 -2.36 -47.72 -10.85
N SER A 156 -3.70 -47.78 -10.87
CA SER A 156 -4.47 -48.92 -11.28
C SER A 156 -4.18 -49.32 -12.73
N ALA A 157 -4.19 -48.37 -13.66
CA ALA A 157 -3.85 -48.61 -15.07
C ALA A 157 -2.42 -49.15 -15.26
N SER A 158 -1.44 -48.62 -14.53
CA SER A 158 -0.07 -49.13 -14.50
C SER A 158 0.01 -50.59 -13.98
N ALA A 159 -0.70 -50.91 -12.90
CA ALA A 159 -0.74 -52.27 -12.36
C ALA A 159 -1.40 -53.27 -13.32
N HIS A 160 -2.46 -52.87 -14.04
CA HIS A 160 -3.08 -53.67 -15.08
C HIS A 160 -2.14 -53.92 -16.26
N HIS A 161 -1.40 -52.88 -16.69
CA HIS A 161 -0.40 -53.05 -17.72
C HIS A 161 0.70 -54.06 -17.33
N GLN A 162 1.24 -53.96 -16.12
CA GLN A 162 2.26 -54.88 -15.61
C GLN A 162 1.80 -56.34 -15.58
N ARG A 163 0.49 -56.56 -15.41
CA ARG A 163 -0.14 -57.90 -15.46
C ARG A 163 -0.51 -58.34 -16.90
N GLY A 164 -0.20 -57.56 -17.92
CA GLY A 164 -0.53 -57.85 -19.31
C GLY A 164 -2.01 -57.61 -19.68
N LEU A 165 -2.81 -57.02 -18.76
CA LEU A 165 -4.25 -56.81 -18.95
C LEU A 165 -4.57 -55.48 -19.68
N LEU A 166 -3.59 -54.59 -19.86
CA LEU A 166 -3.74 -53.30 -20.51
C LEU A 166 -2.54 -53.01 -21.42
N SER A 167 -2.80 -52.39 -22.58
CA SER A 167 -1.73 -51.98 -23.47
C SER A 167 -0.92 -50.83 -22.86
N ARG A 168 0.36 -50.69 -23.24
CA ARG A 168 1.22 -49.58 -22.83
C ARG A 168 0.62 -48.24 -23.19
N TYR A 169 0.04 -48.12 -24.40
CA TYR A 169 -0.61 -46.88 -24.85
C TYR A 169 -1.76 -46.47 -23.91
N ALA A 170 -2.64 -47.40 -23.52
CA ALA A 170 -3.75 -47.13 -22.63
C ALA A 170 -3.30 -46.78 -21.20
N ALA A 171 -2.20 -47.37 -20.73
CA ALA A 171 -1.61 -47.01 -19.43
C ALA A 171 -1.01 -45.62 -19.41
N GLU A 172 -0.34 -45.21 -20.51
CA GLU A 172 0.19 -43.84 -20.64
C GLU A 172 -0.94 -42.81 -20.84
N GLU A 173 -1.99 -43.16 -21.60
CA GLU A 173 -3.17 -42.29 -21.75
C GLU A 173 -3.87 -42.03 -20.40
N ALA A 174 -3.92 -43.01 -19.50
CA ALA A 174 -4.47 -42.86 -18.17
C ALA A 174 -3.66 -41.89 -17.24
N ARG A 175 -2.44 -41.50 -17.64
CA ARG A 175 -1.62 -40.52 -16.91
C ARG A 175 -2.02 -39.05 -17.21
N ARG A 176 -2.56 -38.78 -18.40
CA ARG A 176 -2.88 -37.42 -18.84
C ARG A 176 -3.81 -36.67 -17.88
N PRO A 177 -4.93 -37.28 -17.40
CA PRO A 177 -5.80 -36.58 -16.45
C PRO A 177 -5.07 -36.23 -15.14
N ALA A 178 -4.17 -37.10 -14.65
CA ALA A 178 -3.43 -36.85 -13.42
C ALA A 178 -2.49 -35.64 -13.59
N ILE A 179 -1.78 -35.52 -14.71
CA ILE A 179 -0.92 -34.40 -15.03
C ILE A 179 -1.76 -33.10 -15.17
N ALA A 180 -2.91 -33.16 -15.84
CA ALA A 180 -3.80 -32.02 -15.99
C ALA A 180 -4.31 -31.50 -14.63
N GLN A 181 -4.68 -32.42 -13.69
CA GLN A 181 -5.13 -32.04 -12.35
C GLN A 181 -3.97 -31.44 -11.51
N GLN A 182 -2.75 -31.95 -11.68
CA GLN A 182 -1.57 -31.39 -11.01
C GLN A 182 -1.24 -29.97 -11.50
N LEU A 183 -1.30 -29.74 -12.81
CA LEU A 183 -1.09 -28.40 -13.38
C LEU A 183 -2.13 -27.40 -12.86
N LEU A 184 -3.40 -27.82 -12.79
CA LEU A 184 -4.46 -26.97 -12.24
C LEU A 184 -4.25 -26.70 -10.74
N LEU A 185 -3.76 -27.67 -9.97
CA LEU A 185 -3.42 -27.47 -8.55
C LEU A 185 -2.32 -26.43 -8.40
N LEU A 186 -1.27 -26.51 -9.21
CA LEU A 186 -0.19 -25.51 -9.21
C LEU A 186 -0.68 -24.11 -9.53
N ASP A 187 -1.59 -23.97 -10.49
CA ASP A 187 -2.18 -22.68 -10.85
C ASP A 187 -2.99 -22.08 -9.69
N ILE A 188 -3.84 -22.87 -9.04
CA ILE A 188 -4.62 -22.43 -7.87
C ILE A 188 -3.69 -22.05 -6.71
N GLN A 189 -2.62 -22.80 -6.47
CA GLN A 189 -1.62 -22.49 -5.44
C GLN A 189 -0.87 -21.19 -5.73
N ALA A 190 -0.54 -20.93 -6.99
CA ALA A 190 0.07 -19.66 -7.41
C ALA A 190 -0.87 -18.48 -7.22
N GLN A 191 -2.16 -18.64 -7.57
CA GLN A 191 -3.19 -17.63 -7.33
C GLN A 191 -3.37 -17.37 -5.84
N ARG A 192 -3.40 -18.40 -5.01
CA ARG A 192 -3.47 -18.29 -3.54
C ARG A 192 -2.30 -17.47 -2.99
N LEU A 193 -1.08 -17.75 -3.42
CA LEU A 193 0.11 -17.00 -3.01
C LEU A 193 0.04 -15.53 -3.43
N SER A 194 -0.39 -15.24 -4.66
CA SER A 194 -0.58 -13.88 -5.15
C SER A 194 -1.62 -13.11 -4.34
N THR A 195 -2.73 -13.76 -3.98
CA THR A 195 -3.79 -13.16 -3.17
C THR A 195 -3.33 -12.90 -1.74
N ASP A 196 -2.55 -13.80 -1.15
CA ASP A 196 -1.94 -13.63 0.17
C ASP A 196 -1.00 -12.41 0.22
N ILE A 197 -0.13 -12.27 -0.78
CA ILE A 197 0.73 -11.09 -0.93
C ILE A 197 -0.10 -9.80 -1.06
N THR A 198 -1.21 -9.86 -1.80
CA THR A 198 -2.12 -8.72 -1.96
C THR A 198 -2.78 -8.35 -0.63
N LEU A 199 -3.19 -9.33 0.16
CA LEU A 199 -3.76 -9.13 1.49
C LEU A 199 -2.74 -8.51 2.45
N ILE A 200 -1.50 -9.03 2.49
CA ILE A 200 -0.42 -8.47 3.30
C ILE A 200 -0.17 -7.01 2.93
N LYS A 201 -0.14 -6.69 1.63
CA LYS A 201 -0.01 -5.32 1.14
C LYS A 201 -1.19 -4.45 1.57
N ALA A 202 -2.42 -4.95 1.49
CA ALA A 202 -3.62 -4.24 1.91
C ALA A 202 -3.64 -3.95 3.42
N LEU A 203 -3.01 -4.80 4.22
CA LEU A 203 -2.82 -4.64 5.67
C LEU A 203 -1.65 -3.70 6.04
N GLY A 204 -0.95 -3.14 5.06
CA GLY A 204 0.16 -2.19 5.28
C GLY A 204 1.56 -2.79 5.21
N GLY A 205 1.72 -4.04 4.75
CA GLY A 205 3.00 -4.65 4.39
C GLY A 205 3.80 -5.29 5.53
N ASP A 206 3.45 -5.07 6.80
CA ASP A 206 4.23 -5.55 7.97
C ASP A 206 3.43 -6.54 8.84
N TYR A 207 2.40 -7.18 8.26
CA TYR A 207 1.64 -8.19 8.95
C TYR A 207 2.42 -9.50 8.99
N ARG A 208 3.05 -9.78 10.12
CA ARG A 208 3.50 -11.12 10.49
C ARG A 208 2.40 -11.73 11.33
N GLY A 209 1.73 -12.76 10.82
CA GLY A 209 0.76 -13.53 11.59
C GLY A 209 1.34 -13.90 12.96
N PRO A 210 0.51 -14.18 13.97
CA PRO A 210 0.99 -14.61 15.27
C PRO A 210 1.92 -15.82 15.06
N ALA A 211 3.14 -15.73 15.58
CA ALA A 211 4.11 -16.82 15.48
C ALA A 211 3.45 -18.09 16.00
N VAL A 212 3.30 -19.09 15.12
CA VAL A 212 2.79 -20.41 15.51
C VAL A 212 3.68 -20.97 16.59
N GLY A 213 3.17 -20.90 17.83
CA GLY A 213 3.54 -21.77 18.94
C GLY A 213 5.02 -21.88 19.27
N SER A 214 5.54 -21.01 20.12
CA SER A 214 6.38 -21.54 21.20
C SER A 214 5.46 -22.21 22.23
N ALA A 215 5.06 -23.43 21.97
CA ALA A 215 4.63 -24.32 23.05
C ALA A 215 5.83 -24.42 24.01
N LYS A 216 5.75 -23.74 25.16
CA LYS A 216 6.65 -23.98 26.27
C LYS A 216 6.41 -25.39 26.81
N PRO A 217 7.46 -26.12 27.15
CA PRO A 217 7.40 -27.45 27.72
C PRO A 217 6.70 -27.45 29.08
#